data_e4f65f43a1b6fd781c074a3fc4e7d2d5
#
_entry.id   e4f65f43a1b6fd781c074a3fc4e7d2d5
#
_cell.length_a   1.000
_cell.length_b   1.000
_cell.length_c   1.000
_cell.angle_alpha   90.00
_cell.angle_beta   90.00
_cell.angle_gamma   90.00
#
_symmetry.space_group_name_H-M   'P 1'
#
loop_
_entity.id
_entity.type
_entity.pdbx_description
1 polymer ?
#
loop_
_entity_poly.entity_id
_entity_poly.type
_entity_poly.pdbx_seq_one_letter_code
_entity_poly.pdbx_strand_id
1 'polypeptide(L)'
;AYMYARALNTKAAGVTEENTRLCIGIQITYCHPETEEIKRFLKVYTFEEIKEDFDHYISEYGKWAQFLYEHRLERNASVQKLSFPYPYRAGQKRLVAAAYRTMINGEQLFIQAPTGIGKTLSTVFPAVWAVGEEYADKIFYLTAKTITRTAAVSAFDILRENGLKMSYIVLTSKEKICPNTVMECNPVQCPYA
;
A
#
# COMPACT_ATOMS: atom_id res chain seq x y z
N ALA A 1 9.62 -1.85 21.98
CA ALA A 1 9.71 -1.40 23.37
C ALA A 1 8.49 -1.87 24.20
N TYR A 2 7.25 -1.50 23.86
CA TYR A 2 6.04 -1.83 24.66
C TYR A 2 5.86 -3.33 24.91
N MET A 3 5.96 -4.19 23.89
CA MET A 3 5.79 -5.64 24.03
C MET A 3 6.85 -6.24 24.96
N TYR A 4 8.06 -5.74 24.89
CA TYR A 4 9.14 -6.15 25.79
C TYR A 4 8.90 -5.66 27.22
N ALA A 5 8.51 -4.41 27.40
CA ALA A 5 8.15 -3.82 28.69
C ALA A 5 6.99 -4.58 29.35
N ARG A 6 5.94 -4.92 28.57
CA ARG A 6 4.81 -5.72 29.04
C ARG A 6 5.23 -7.11 29.52
N ALA A 7 6.10 -7.78 28.77
CA ALA A 7 6.61 -9.11 29.14
C ALA A 7 7.44 -9.09 30.44
N LEU A 8 8.23 -8.03 30.66
CA LEU A 8 8.99 -7.84 31.89
C LEU A 8 8.08 -7.49 33.06
N ASN A 9 7.11 -6.59 32.87
CA ASN A 9 6.18 -6.18 33.92
C ASN A 9 5.32 -7.37 34.40
N THR A 10 4.89 -8.26 33.50
CA THR A 10 4.15 -9.47 33.86
C THR A 10 5.00 -10.44 34.73
N LYS A 11 6.30 -10.51 34.49
CA LYS A 11 7.22 -11.31 35.32
C LYS A 11 7.49 -10.66 36.68
N ALA A 12 7.53 -9.33 36.74
CA ALA A 12 7.76 -8.57 37.97
C ALA A 12 6.53 -8.56 38.91
N ALA A 13 5.33 -8.75 38.39
CA ALA A 13 4.09 -8.81 39.18
C ALA A 13 4.03 -10.01 40.17
N GLY A 14 5.00 -10.91 40.13
CA GLY A 14 5.17 -11.98 41.13
C GLY A 14 6.18 -11.69 42.24
N VAL A 15 6.77 -10.48 42.31
CA VAL A 15 7.76 -10.05 43.32
C VAL A 15 7.16 -8.93 44.16
N THR A 16 7.06 -9.18 45.47
CA THR A 16 6.52 -8.29 46.50
C THR A 16 7.15 -6.88 46.52
N GLU A 17 6.30 -5.91 46.63
CA GLU A 17 6.27 -4.56 47.24
C GLU A 17 7.55 -3.75 47.49
N GLU A 18 8.65 -3.88 46.88
CA GLU A 18 9.65 -2.81 46.84
C GLU A 18 9.93 -2.40 45.39
N ASN A 19 9.02 -1.60 44.96
CA ASN A 19 8.99 -0.57 43.93
C ASN A 19 10.23 -0.40 43.05
N THR A 20 10.56 -1.41 42.30
CA THR A 20 11.43 -1.24 41.14
C THR A 20 10.56 -0.81 39.95
N ARG A 21 10.33 0.51 39.80
CA ARG A 21 9.72 1.06 38.59
C ARG A 21 10.50 0.53 37.41
N LEU A 22 9.88 -0.31 36.63
CA LEU A 22 10.49 -0.84 35.41
C LEU A 22 10.79 0.33 34.45
N CYS A 23 12.08 0.61 34.26
CA CYS A 23 12.54 1.61 33.32
C CYS A 23 13.18 0.94 32.12
N ILE A 24 12.85 1.41 30.92
CA ILE A 24 13.36 0.87 29.64
C ILE A 24 14.08 1.98 28.90
N GLY A 25 15.34 1.75 28.59
CA GLY A 25 16.11 2.63 27.69
C GLY A 25 15.79 2.32 26.22
N ILE A 26 15.39 3.36 25.50
CA ILE A 26 15.20 3.30 24.04
C ILE A 26 16.29 4.14 23.39
N GLN A 27 17.09 3.51 22.53
CA GLN A 27 18.13 4.20 21.77
C GLN A 27 17.76 4.22 20.29
N ILE A 28 17.78 5.43 19.72
CA ILE A 28 17.71 5.64 18.27
C ILE A 28 19.11 6.01 17.80
N THR A 29 19.59 5.31 16.80
CA THR A 29 20.91 5.55 16.20
C THR A 29 20.73 5.98 14.75
N TYR A 30 21.24 7.16 14.42
CA TYR A 30 21.33 7.65 13.04
C TYR A 30 22.77 7.46 12.54
N CYS A 31 22.90 6.96 11.34
CA CYS A 31 24.19 6.83 10.65
C CYS A 31 24.10 7.60 9.33
N HIS A 32 25.04 8.49 9.08
CA HIS A 32 25.14 9.16 7.78
C HIS A 32 25.82 8.21 6.78
N PRO A 33 25.18 7.90 5.64
CA PRO A 33 25.66 6.84 4.75
C PRO A 33 27.00 7.15 4.06
N GLU A 34 27.36 8.43 3.90
CA GLU A 34 28.61 8.83 3.21
C GLU A 34 29.75 9.15 4.19
N THR A 35 29.43 9.76 5.34
CA THR A 35 30.47 10.19 6.31
C THR A 35 30.65 9.20 7.45
N GLU A 36 29.79 8.19 7.55
CA GLU A 36 29.73 7.21 8.65
C GLU A 36 29.56 7.85 10.04
N GLU A 37 29.18 9.14 10.07
CA GLU A 37 28.92 9.83 11.35
C GLU A 37 27.73 9.21 12.04
N ILE A 38 27.90 8.85 13.33
CA ILE A 38 26.86 8.20 14.12
C ILE A 38 26.38 9.16 15.22
N LYS A 39 25.06 9.41 15.24
CA LYS A 39 24.38 10.12 16.33
C LYS A 39 23.46 9.17 17.07
N ARG A 40 23.58 9.13 18.40
CA ARG A 40 22.75 8.29 19.27
C ARG A 40 21.93 9.16 20.21
N PHE A 41 20.64 8.86 20.27
CA PHE A 41 19.69 9.47 21.19
C PHE A 41 19.15 8.39 22.11
N LEU A 42 19.44 8.51 23.40
CA LEU A 42 18.95 7.59 24.42
C LEU A 42 17.91 8.31 25.27
N LYS A 43 16.75 7.70 25.43
CA LYS A 43 15.73 8.15 26.38
C LYS A 43 15.26 6.97 27.22
N VAL A 44 15.13 7.20 28.53
CA VAL A 44 14.63 6.20 29.47
C VAL A 44 13.17 6.51 29.76
N TYR A 45 12.34 5.49 29.73
CA TYR A 45 10.90 5.57 29.95
C TYR A 45 10.48 4.62 31.07
N THR A 46 9.46 4.99 31.80
CA THR A 46 8.71 4.07 32.67
C THR A 46 7.77 3.20 31.83
N PHE A 47 7.25 2.12 32.41
CA PHE A 47 6.26 1.28 31.73
C PHE A 47 4.98 2.06 31.41
N GLU A 48 4.55 2.91 32.32
CA GLU A 48 3.34 3.73 32.18
C GLU A 48 3.46 4.69 31.00
N GLU A 49 4.59 5.40 30.87
CA GLU A 49 4.84 6.31 29.75
C GLU A 49 4.82 5.56 28.40
N ILE A 50 5.50 4.41 28.33
CA ILE A 50 5.51 3.59 27.08
C ILE A 50 4.10 3.06 26.78
N LYS A 51 3.35 2.69 27.81
CA LYS A 51 1.98 2.20 27.63
C LYS A 51 1.07 3.30 27.11
N GLU A 52 1.15 4.50 27.67
CA GLU A 52 0.36 5.66 27.23
C GLU A 52 0.66 6.01 25.76
N ASP A 53 1.94 6.12 25.39
CA ASP A 53 2.36 6.35 24.00
C ASP A 53 1.84 5.23 23.08
N PHE A 54 1.95 3.97 23.49
CA PHE A 54 1.48 2.84 22.70
C PHE A 54 -0.04 2.88 22.51
N ASP A 55 -0.80 3.11 23.56
CA ASP A 55 -2.26 3.16 23.51
C ASP A 55 -2.72 4.32 22.63
N HIS A 56 -2.01 5.47 22.68
CA HIS A 56 -2.26 6.59 21.77
C HIS A 56 -2.03 6.19 20.29
N TYR A 57 -0.88 5.63 19.95
CA TYR A 57 -0.60 5.20 18.57
C TYR A 57 -1.57 4.12 18.08
N ILE A 58 -1.92 3.16 18.93
CA ILE A 58 -2.90 2.12 18.58
C ILE A 58 -4.29 2.71 18.37
N SER A 59 -4.70 3.67 19.18
CA SER A 59 -5.98 4.38 19.01
C SER A 59 -6.06 5.11 17.66
N GLU A 60 -5.00 5.83 17.31
CA GLU A 60 -4.95 6.54 16.01
C GLU A 60 -4.82 5.59 14.83
N TYR A 61 -3.96 4.59 14.92
CA TYR A 61 -3.78 3.58 13.86
C TYR A 61 -5.01 2.67 13.71
N GLY A 62 -5.71 2.39 14.81
CA GLY A 62 -6.89 1.53 14.82
C GLY A 62 -7.99 1.99 13.87
N LYS A 63 -8.23 3.28 13.81
CA LYS A 63 -9.20 3.90 12.86
C LYS A 63 -8.83 3.59 11.40
N TRP A 64 -7.54 3.71 11.08
CA TRP A 64 -7.03 3.42 9.75
C TRP A 64 -7.03 1.92 9.43
N ALA A 65 -6.65 1.08 10.37
CA ALA A 65 -6.67 -0.37 10.23
C ALA A 65 -8.09 -0.88 10.01
N GLN A 66 -9.07 -0.35 10.74
CA GLN A 66 -10.49 -0.67 10.56
C GLN A 66 -10.96 -0.27 9.16
N PHE A 67 -10.67 0.97 8.74
CA PHE A 67 -11.01 1.43 7.39
C PHE A 67 -10.43 0.53 6.30
N LEU A 68 -9.16 0.15 6.41
CA LEU A 68 -8.50 -0.74 5.44
C LEU A 68 -9.14 -2.13 5.42
N TYR A 69 -9.52 -2.66 6.58
CA TYR A 69 -10.18 -3.96 6.71
C TYR A 69 -11.57 -3.94 6.06
N GLU A 70 -12.39 -2.96 6.38
CA GLU A 70 -13.74 -2.79 5.83
C GLU A 70 -13.68 -2.58 4.30
N HIS A 71 -12.78 -1.71 3.84
CA HIS A 71 -12.56 -1.48 2.41
C HIS A 71 -12.11 -2.75 1.68
N ARG A 72 -11.28 -3.60 2.31
CA ARG A 72 -10.89 -4.90 1.74
C ARG A 72 -12.09 -5.83 1.59
N LEU A 73 -12.94 -5.92 2.60
CA LEU A 73 -14.15 -6.74 2.55
C LEU A 73 -15.12 -6.27 1.45
N GLU A 74 -15.38 -4.97 1.38
CA GLU A 74 -16.23 -4.39 0.34
C GLU A 74 -15.66 -4.62 -1.07
N ARG A 75 -14.35 -4.40 -1.25
CA ARG A 75 -13.65 -4.67 -2.49
C ARG A 75 -13.83 -6.12 -2.91
N ASN A 76 -13.50 -7.07 -2.04
CA ASN A 76 -13.56 -8.50 -2.36
C ASN A 76 -15.00 -8.92 -2.71
N ALA A 77 -15.99 -8.47 -1.92
CA ALA A 77 -17.40 -8.75 -2.20
C ALA A 77 -17.88 -8.13 -3.52
N SER A 78 -17.35 -6.96 -3.92
CA SER A 78 -17.67 -6.33 -5.19
C SER A 78 -17.07 -7.07 -6.39
N VAL A 79 -15.84 -7.56 -6.25
CA VAL A 79 -15.16 -8.35 -7.30
C VAL A 79 -15.92 -9.64 -7.59
N GLN A 80 -16.42 -10.34 -6.57
CA GLN A 80 -17.19 -11.57 -6.76
C GLN A 80 -18.46 -11.41 -7.61
N LYS A 81 -18.97 -10.19 -7.71
CA LYS A 81 -20.14 -9.84 -8.53
C LYS A 81 -19.77 -9.26 -9.89
N LEU A 82 -18.49 -8.98 -10.12
CA LEU A 82 -18.01 -8.30 -11.29
C LEU A 82 -17.93 -9.27 -12.48
N SER A 83 -18.54 -8.91 -13.60
CA SER A 83 -18.41 -9.58 -14.87
C SER A 83 -17.63 -8.73 -15.85
N PHE A 84 -17.10 -9.37 -16.92
CA PHE A 84 -16.46 -8.62 -17.99
C PHE A 84 -17.49 -7.71 -18.66
N PRO A 85 -17.25 -6.38 -18.77
CA PRO A 85 -18.31 -5.39 -19.05
C PRO A 85 -18.84 -5.42 -20.48
N TYR A 86 -18.19 -6.14 -21.39
CA TYR A 86 -18.54 -6.20 -22.80
C TYR A 86 -18.57 -7.64 -23.33
N PRO A 87 -19.27 -7.91 -24.46
CA PRO A 87 -19.09 -9.15 -25.20
C PRO A 87 -17.63 -9.34 -25.61
N TYR A 88 -17.10 -10.53 -25.39
CA TYR A 88 -15.70 -10.82 -25.74
C TYR A 88 -15.48 -10.77 -27.25
N ARG A 89 -14.44 -10.08 -27.67
CA ARG A 89 -13.92 -10.12 -29.04
C ARG A 89 -13.14 -11.40 -29.28
N ALA A 90 -12.91 -11.76 -30.54
CA ALA A 90 -12.09 -12.91 -30.90
C ALA A 90 -10.71 -12.84 -30.21
N GLY A 91 -10.32 -13.92 -29.55
CA GLY A 91 -9.07 -14.01 -28.80
C GLY A 91 -9.04 -13.31 -27.42
N GLN A 92 -9.97 -12.41 -27.13
CA GLN A 92 -9.97 -11.62 -25.89
C GLN A 92 -10.20 -12.49 -24.64
N LYS A 93 -11.14 -13.44 -24.71
CA LYS A 93 -11.40 -14.38 -23.59
C LYS A 93 -10.16 -15.21 -23.25
N ARG A 94 -9.42 -15.65 -24.29
CA ARG A 94 -8.17 -16.40 -24.11
C ARG A 94 -7.10 -15.53 -23.41
N LEU A 95 -7.00 -14.25 -23.79
CA LEU A 95 -6.08 -13.29 -23.18
C LEU A 95 -6.41 -13.06 -21.70
N VAL A 96 -7.67 -12.81 -21.37
CA VAL A 96 -8.12 -12.63 -19.97
C VAL A 96 -7.79 -13.87 -19.14
N ALA A 97 -8.08 -15.07 -19.65
CA ALA A 97 -7.80 -16.32 -18.93
C ALA A 97 -6.30 -16.59 -18.76
N ALA A 98 -5.48 -16.25 -19.75
CA ALA A 98 -4.02 -16.38 -19.66
C ALA A 98 -3.45 -15.40 -18.63
N ALA A 99 -3.86 -14.14 -18.68
CA ALA A 99 -3.42 -13.12 -17.73
C ALA A 99 -3.80 -13.50 -16.28
N TYR A 100 -5.03 -13.95 -16.07
CA TYR A 100 -5.48 -14.40 -14.76
C TYR A 100 -4.63 -15.56 -14.22
N ARG A 101 -4.46 -16.62 -15.01
CA ARG A 101 -3.64 -17.78 -14.61
C ARG A 101 -2.20 -17.41 -14.26
N THR A 102 -1.60 -16.55 -15.06
CA THR A 102 -0.24 -16.07 -14.82
C THR A 102 -0.14 -15.34 -13.49
N MET A 103 -1.13 -14.51 -13.15
CA MET A 103 -1.14 -13.77 -11.88
C MET A 103 -1.29 -14.69 -10.66
N ILE A 104 -2.20 -15.65 -10.70
CA ILE A 104 -2.40 -16.58 -9.58
C ILE A 104 -1.24 -17.56 -9.38
N ASN A 105 -0.50 -17.86 -10.46
CA ASN A 105 0.68 -18.73 -10.39
C ASN A 105 1.98 -17.97 -10.07
N GLY A 106 1.97 -16.63 -10.04
CA GLY A 106 3.18 -15.83 -9.86
C GLY A 106 4.16 -15.91 -11.04
N GLU A 107 3.65 -16.11 -12.25
CA GLU A 107 4.44 -16.29 -13.47
C GLU A 107 4.58 -14.97 -14.25
N GLN A 108 5.31 -15.04 -15.37
CA GLN A 108 5.46 -13.93 -16.31
C GLN A 108 4.71 -14.23 -17.61
N LEU A 109 4.04 -13.22 -18.17
CA LEU A 109 3.30 -13.33 -19.42
C LEU A 109 3.72 -12.25 -20.42
N PHE A 110 4.18 -12.65 -21.58
CA PHE A 110 4.42 -11.77 -22.72
C PHE A 110 3.25 -11.84 -23.69
N ILE A 111 2.66 -10.69 -24.00
CA ILE A 111 1.44 -10.60 -24.81
C ILE A 111 1.74 -9.81 -26.09
N GLN A 112 1.58 -10.46 -27.23
CA GLN A 112 1.51 -9.80 -28.52
C GLN A 112 0.09 -9.95 -29.08
N ALA A 113 -0.60 -8.83 -29.23
CA ALA A 113 -1.97 -8.80 -29.73
C ALA A 113 -2.21 -7.56 -30.59
N PRO A 114 -3.06 -7.64 -31.63
CA PRO A 114 -3.37 -6.52 -32.51
C PRO A 114 -3.98 -5.33 -31.75
N THR A 115 -3.90 -4.14 -32.34
CA THR A 115 -4.59 -2.95 -31.83
C THR A 115 -6.11 -3.17 -31.90
N GLY A 116 -6.83 -2.56 -30.95
CA GLY A 116 -8.30 -2.65 -30.92
C GLY A 116 -8.91 -3.89 -30.25
N ILE A 117 -8.12 -4.91 -29.90
CA ILE A 117 -8.63 -6.10 -29.18
C ILE A 117 -9.06 -5.81 -27.73
N GLY A 118 -8.74 -4.63 -27.20
CA GLY A 118 -9.03 -4.28 -25.80
C GLY A 118 -8.03 -4.82 -24.80
N LYS A 119 -6.73 -4.80 -25.13
CA LYS A 119 -5.63 -5.30 -24.27
C LYS A 119 -5.69 -4.78 -22.84
N THR A 120 -5.90 -3.48 -22.68
CA THR A 120 -5.88 -2.84 -21.36
C THR A 120 -6.96 -3.42 -20.44
N LEU A 121 -8.20 -3.48 -20.88
CA LEU A 121 -9.28 -4.06 -20.09
C LEU A 121 -9.07 -5.56 -19.85
N SER A 122 -8.52 -6.27 -20.85
CA SER A 122 -8.24 -7.71 -20.77
C SER A 122 -7.09 -8.07 -19.83
N THR A 123 -6.30 -7.09 -19.40
CA THR A 123 -5.25 -7.26 -18.38
C THR A 123 -5.66 -6.68 -17.03
N VAL A 124 -6.36 -5.54 -17.01
CA VAL A 124 -6.83 -4.90 -15.77
C VAL A 124 -7.92 -5.74 -15.10
N PHE A 125 -8.90 -6.26 -15.86
CA PHE A 125 -9.99 -7.06 -15.32
C PHE A 125 -9.51 -8.30 -14.55
N PRO A 126 -8.66 -9.18 -15.11
CA PRO A 126 -8.15 -10.33 -14.38
C PRO A 126 -7.22 -9.95 -13.23
N ALA A 127 -6.51 -8.82 -13.31
CA ALA A 127 -5.70 -8.31 -12.19
C ALA A 127 -6.59 -7.88 -11.01
N VAL A 128 -7.70 -7.20 -11.27
CA VAL A 128 -8.70 -6.87 -10.26
C VAL A 128 -9.28 -8.13 -9.60
N TRP A 129 -9.56 -9.17 -10.39
CA TRP A 129 -10.00 -10.47 -9.86
C TRP A 129 -8.93 -11.11 -8.97
N ALA A 130 -7.68 -11.15 -9.39
CA ALA A 130 -6.59 -11.69 -8.59
C ALA A 130 -6.43 -10.97 -7.23
N VAL A 131 -6.64 -9.64 -7.19
CA VAL A 131 -6.64 -8.88 -5.94
C VAL A 131 -7.89 -9.15 -5.10
N GLY A 132 -9.07 -9.29 -5.72
CA GLY A 132 -10.31 -9.58 -5.01
C GLY A 132 -10.35 -10.98 -4.39
N GLU A 133 -9.61 -11.93 -4.96
CA GLU A 133 -9.42 -13.29 -4.46
C GLU A 133 -8.16 -13.45 -3.58
N GLU A 134 -7.50 -12.33 -3.26
CA GLU A 134 -6.33 -12.27 -2.38
C GLU A 134 -5.07 -13.02 -2.89
N TYR A 135 -4.97 -13.26 -4.21
CA TYR A 135 -3.73 -13.73 -4.84
C TYR A 135 -2.70 -12.59 -5.02
N ALA A 136 -3.13 -11.34 -4.95
CA ALA A 136 -2.28 -10.16 -5.01
C ALA A 136 -2.84 -9.05 -4.11
N ASP A 137 -1.97 -8.24 -3.53
CA ASP A 137 -2.36 -7.12 -2.68
C ASP A 137 -2.60 -5.83 -3.47
N LYS A 138 -1.82 -5.63 -4.54
CA LYS A 138 -1.76 -4.38 -5.31
C LYS A 138 -1.53 -4.65 -6.78
N ILE A 139 -2.00 -3.73 -7.62
CA ILE A 139 -1.74 -3.71 -9.06
C ILE A 139 -0.90 -2.48 -9.39
N PHE A 140 0.23 -2.68 -10.05
CA PHE A 140 1.03 -1.62 -10.63
C PHE A 140 0.88 -1.65 -12.15
N TYR A 141 0.18 -0.67 -12.71
CA TYR A 141 0.05 -0.51 -14.15
C TYR A 141 1.06 0.52 -14.66
N LEU A 142 2.15 0.03 -15.21
CA LEU A 142 3.27 0.86 -15.68
C LEU A 142 3.11 1.20 -17.15
N THR A 143 3.29 2.46 -17.51
CA THR A 143 3.19 2.95 -18.90
C THR A 143 4.36 3.87 -19.25
N ALA A 144 4.91 3.70 -20.45
CA ALA A 144 5.99 4.56 -20.94
C ALA A 144 5.51 5.97 -21.37
N LYS A 145 4.22 6.10 -21.71
CA LYS A 145 3.64 7.34 -22.25
C LYS A 145 2.43 7.77 -21.44
N THR A 146 2.27 9.07 -21.25
CA THR A 146 1.14 9.66 -20.52
C THR A 146 -0.22 9.28 -21.13
N ILE A 147 -0.31 9.22 -22.46
CA ILE A 147 -1.55 8.87 -23.16
C ILE A 147 -1.99 7.42 -22.91
N THR A 148 -1.07 6.50 -22.70
CA THR A 148 -1.42 5.08 -22.39
C THR A 148 -1.93 4.92 -20.95
N ARG A 149 -1.63 5.87 -20.07
CA ARG A 149 -2.17 5.93 -18.71
C ARG A 149 -3.68 6.13 -18.72
N THR A 150 -4.20 7.01 -19.58
CA THR A 150 -5.65 7.28 -19.67
C THR A 150 -6.43 6.04 -20.05
N ALA A 151 -5.88 5.15 -20.88
CA ALA A 151 -6.51 3.88 -21.23
C ALA A 151 -6.66 2.95 -20.01
N ALA A 152 -5.66 2.91 -19.11
CA ALA A 152 -5.75 2.13 -17.87
C ALA A 152 -6.77 2.74 -16.89
N VAL A 153 -6.77 4.06 -16.73
CA VAL A 153 -7.76 4.79 -15.92
C VAL A 153 -9.17 4.50 -16.43
N SER A 154 -9.41 4.69 -17.75
CA SER A 154 -10.73 4.42 -18.34
C SER A 154 -11.17 2.96 -18.18
N ALA A 155 -10.24 2.00 -18.32
CA ALA A 155 -10.58 0.59 -18.10
C ALA A 155 -10.99 0.33 -16.63
N PHE A 156 -10.33 0.99 -15.69
CA PHE A 156 -10.64 0.87 -14.27
C PHE A 156 -11.98 1.55 -13.92
N ASP A 157 -12.24 2.74 -14.49
CA ASP A 157 -13.50 3.47 -14.29
C ASP A 157 -14.71 2.69 -14.85
N ILE A 158 -14.57 2.06 -16.02
CA ILE A 158 -15.58 1.14 -16.56
C ILE A 158 -15.91 0.02 -15.55
N LEU A 159 -14.90 -0.57 -14.91
CA LEU A 159 -15.15 -1.60 -13.90
C LEU A 159 -15.84 -1.03 -12.65
N ARG A 160 -15.52 0.20 -12.25
CA ARG A 160 -16.19 0.89 -11.13
C ARG A 160 -17.65 1.21 -11.45
N GLU A 161 -17.95 1.65 -12.65
CA GLU A 161 -19.33 1.85 -13.14
C GLU A 161 -20.13 0.54 -13.14
N ASN A 162 -19.45 -0.59 -13.32
CA ASN A 162 -20.02 -1.94 -13.20
C ASN A 162 -20.00 -2.52 -11.78
N GLY A 163 -19.78 -1.70 -10.77
CA GLY A 163 -19.93 -2.04 -9.36
C GLY A 163 -18.64 -2.39 -8.60
N LEU A 164 -17.46 -2.25 -9.20
CA LEU A 164 -16.19 -2.45 -8.51
C LEU A 164 -15.97 -1.42 -7.40
N LYS A 165 -15.73 -1.89 -6.19
CA LYS A 165 -15.38 -1.08 -5.01
C LYS A 165 -13.87 -1.14 -4.73
N MET A 166 -13.07 -0.61 -5.64
CA MET A 166 -11.62 -0.57 -5.50
C MET A 166 -11.12 0.85 -5.79
N SER A 167 -10.16 1.30 -4.99
CA SER A 167 -9.52 2.59 -5.18
C SER A 167 -8.26 2.47 -6.04
N TYR A 168 -7.94 3.52 -6.77
CA TYR A 168 -6.68 3.64 -7.48
C TYR A 168 -6.08 5.03 -7.32
N ILE A 169 -4.79 5.14 -7.53
CA ILE A 169 -4.07 6.41 -7.56
C ILE A 169 -3.23 6.49 -8.84
N VAL A 170 -3.19 7.69 -9.42
CA VAL A 170 -2.35 7.99 -10.58
C VAL A 170 -1.10 8.70 -10.11
N LEU A 171 0.03 8.01 -10.14
CA LEU A 171 1.32 8.61 -9.82
C LEU A 171 1.84 9.40 -11.03
N THR A 172 2.14 10.66 -10.79
CA THR A 172 2.70 11.58 -11.79
C THR A 172 4.06 12.06 -11.30
N SER A 173 5.01 12.20 -12.21
CA SER A 173 6.35 12.71 -11.85
C SER A 173 6.27 14.11 -11.23
N LYS A 174 7.15 14.39 -10.28
CA LYS A 174 7.23 15.68 -9.58
C LYS A 174 7.32 16.85 -10.55
N GLU A 175 8.09 16.70 -11.62
CA GLU A 175 8.25 17.70 -12.68
C GLU A 175 6.93 18.14 -13.35
N LYS A 176 5.96 17.21 -13.47
CA LYS A 176 4.69 17.48 -14.14
C LYS A 176 3.62 18.07 -13.23
N ILE A 177 3.80 17.99 -11.91
CA ILE A 177 2.85 18.48 -10.92
C ILE A 177 3.40 19.65 -10.11
N CYS A 178 4.68 19.98 -10.27
CA CYS A 178 5.30 21.11 -9.56
C CYS A 178 4.63 22.43 -9.98
N PRO A 179 4.11 23.23 -9.04
CA PRO A 179 3.52 24.53 -9.34
C PRO A 179 4.54 25.60 -9.64
N ASN A 180 5.83 25.37 -9.35
CA ASN A 180 6.90 26.31 -9.65
C ASN A 180 7.31 26.23 -11.12
N THR A 181 7.63 27.36 -11.70
CA THR A 181 8.15 27.47 -13.09
C THR A 181 9.51 26.80 -13.27
N VAL A 182 10.32 26.77 -12.21
CA VAL A 182 11.59 26.05 -12.15
C VAL A 182 11.48 25.06 -10.98
N MET A 183 11.75 23.78 -11.26
CA MET A 183 11.71 22.74 -10.26
C MET A 183 13.02 22.73 -9.45
N GLU A 184 13.04 23.47 -8.37
CA GLU A 184 14.15 23.52 -7.43
C GLU A 184 13.67 23.00 -6.07
N CYS A 185 14.04 21.74 -5.73
CA CYS A 185 13.53 21.04 -4.55
C CYS A 185 14.43 21.26 -3.33
N ASN A 186 14.85 22.51 -3.11
CA ASN A 186 15.59 22.92 -1.94
C ASN A 186 14.61 23.40 -0.85
N PRO A 187 14.59 22.80 0.37
CA PRO A 187 13.69 23.21 1.45
C PRO A 187 13.78 24.68 1.87
N VAL A 188 14.93 25.34 1.58
CA VAL A 188 15.12 26.76 1.89
C VAL A 188 14.44 27.67 0.86
N GLN A 189 14.32 27.22 -0.38
CA GLN A 189 13.82 28.04 -1.50
C GLN A 189 12.43 27.60 -1.99
N CYS A 190 12.07 26.35 -1.78
CA CYS A 190 10.81 25.80 -2.25
C CYS A 190 9.82 25.62 -1.09
N PRO A 191 8.68 26.33 -1.07
CA PRO A 191 7.67 26.18 -0.02
C PRO A 191 6.95 24.80 -0.05
N TYR A 192 7.20 23.99 -1.08
CA TYR A 192 6.58 22.65 -1.26
C TYR A 192 7.61 21.51 -1.11
N ALA A 193 8.86 21.80 -0.70
CA ALA A 193 9.89 20.79 -0.50
C ALA A 193 9.85 20.17 0.90
#